data_8c8ef96c3aa996608484f9fa3b219cfb
#
_entry.id   8c8ef96c3aa996608484f9fa3b219cfb
#
_cell.length_a   1.000
_cell.length_b   1.000
_cell.length_c   1.000
_cell.angle_alpha   90.00
_cell.angle_beta   90.00
_cell.angle_gamma   90.00
#
_symmetry.space_group_name_H-M   'P 1'
#
loop_
_entity.id
_entity.type
_entity.pdbx_description
1 polymer ?
#
loop_
_entity_poly.entity_id
_entity_poly.type
_entity_poly.pdbx_seq_one_letter_code
_entity_poly.pdbx_strand_id
1 'polypeptide(L)'
;MLRRSLAAVLFVLALAACGGQESSTPATQAAPTQPAPSAAVLVTTDCGAKVVTAKTPVDPGQTAMRALDRVADIETDSGGKFVTGIEGVEQNTGKKLAWLYYVNGKPADKGAAEVKLADGDVEWWDLHNWEKECASVPPDAE
;
A
#
# COMPACT_ATOMS: atom_id res chain seq x y z
N MET A 1 31.60 0.02 -79.10
CA MET A 1 30.53 0.63 -79.91
C MET A 1 29.71 1.49 -78.97
N LEU A 2 29.97 2.79 -78.89
CA LEU A 2 29.25 3.85 -79.59
C LEU A 2 27.78 3.91 -79.16
N ARG A 3 27.30 4.89 -78.49
CA ARG A 3 27.06 6.33 -78.70
C ARG A 3 26.42 6.89 -77.44
N ARG A 4 26.90 7.94 -76.79
CA ARG A 4 26.59 9.36 -77.03
C ARG A 4 25.08 9.67 -77.04
N SER A 5 24.62 10.43 -76.06
CA SER A 5 24.07 11.75 -76.36
C SER A 5 23.73 12.49 -75.07
N LEU A 6 24.24 13.67 -75.06
CA LEU A 6 23.94 14.86 -74.27
C LEU A 6 22.49 15.33 -74.42
N ALA A 7 21.98 16.00 -73.48
CA ALA A 7 21.28 17.29 -73.50
C ALA A 7 20.77 17.57 -72.11
N ALA A 8 21.30 18.52 -71.40
CA ALA A 8 21.05 19.95 -71.42
C ALA A 8 19.78 20.35 -70.63
N VAL A 9 20.06 20.88 -69.44
CA VAL A 9 19.68 22.20 -68.91
C VAL A 9 18.20 22.55 -68.89
N LEU A 10 17.72 22.82 -67.72
CA LEU A 10 17.08 24.10 -67.43
C LEU A 10 16.89 24.33 -65.94
N PHE A 11 17.37 25.43 -65.49
CA PHE A 11 17.28 26.13 -64.25
C PHE A 11 15.87 26.64 -64.04
N VAL A 12 15.28 26.37 -62.88
CA VAL A 12 14.25 27.25 -62.30
C VAL A 12 14.49 27.40 -60.80
N LEU A 13 14.95 28.59 -60.47
CA LEU A 13 14.85 29.11 -59.08
C LEU A 13 13.39 29.37 -58.80
N ALA A 14 12.91 28.90 -57.67
CA ALA A 14 11.77 29.48 -56.99
C ALA A 14 11.99 29.46 -55.47
N LEU A 15 11.86 30.64 -54.95
CA LEU A 15 12.10 31.10 -53.59
C LEU A 15 11.21 30.43 -52.51
N ALA A 16 11.82 30.32 -51.35
CA ALA A 16 11.28 30.60 -50.00
C ALA A 16 9.85 30.23 -49.68
N ALA A 17 9.74 29.26 -48.80
CA ALA A 17 8.71 29.32 -47.72
C ALA A 17 9.36 28.73 -46.46
N CYS A 18 9.58 29.59 -45.49
CA CYS A 18 9.73 29.19 -44.08
C CYS A 18 8.48 28.45 -43.67
N GLY A 19 8.56 27.14 -43.56
CA GLY A 19 7.56 26.31 -42.91
C GLY A 19 8.18 25.74 -41.64
N GLY A 20 7.67 26.18 -40.50
CA GLY A 20 8.13 25.77 -39.19
C GLY A 20 8.16 24.25 -39.08
N GLN A 21 9.30 23.76 -38.66
CA GLN A 21 9.49 22.38 -38.25
C GLN A 21 8.82 22.25 -36.89
N GLU A 22 7.54 21.87 -36.88
CA GLU A 22 6.90 21.37 -35.67
C GLU A 22 7.63 20.07 -35.30
N SER A 23 8.54 20.20 -34.34
CA SER A 23 9.09 19.08 -33.63
C SER A 23 7.91 18.42 -32.90
N SER A 24 7.33 17.43 -33.54
CA SER A 24 6.45 16.48 -32.83
C SER A 24 7.33 15.71 -31.87
N THR A 25 7.46 16.25 -30.67
CA THR A 25 7.96 15.49 -29.52
C THR A 25 7.03 14.29 -29.36
N PRO A 26 7.52 13.05 -29.48
CA PRO A 26 6.67 11.91 -29.15
C PRO A 26 6.22 12.09 -27.70
N ALA A 27 4.93 12.23 -27.48
CA ALA A 27 4.35 12.14 -26.16
C ALA A 27 4.79 10.78 -25.60
N THR A 28 5.73 10.81 -24.68
CA THR A 28 6.06 9.64 -23.88
C THR A 28 4.77 9.28 -23.15
N GLN A 29 4.04 8.30 -23.66
CA GLN A 29 2.94 7.69 -22.93
C GLN A 29 3.56 7.17 -21.65
N ALA A 30 3.25 7.83 -20.52
CA ALA A 30 3.56 7.31 -19.21
C ALA A 30 2.95 5.91 -19.14
N ALA A 31 3.79 4.90 -18.95
CA ALA A 31 3.32 3.55 -18.69
C ALA A 31 2.33 3.62 -17.52
N PRO A 32 1.23 2.85 -17.54
CA PRO A 32 0.32 2.81 -16.43
C PRO A 32 1.11 2.47 -15.17
N THR A 33 1.17 3.41 -14.22
CA THR A 33 1.86 3.20 -12.95
C THR A 33 1.07 2.16 -12.19
N GLN A 34 1.56 0.92 -12.17
CA GLN A 34 1.00 -0.12 -11.31
C GLN A 34 1.11 0.38 -9.87
N PRO A 35 0.02 0.28 -9.07
CA PRO A 35 0.10 0.64 -7.65
C PRO A 35 1.28 -0.07 -6.99
N ALA A 36 2.01 0.64 -6.15
CA ALA A 36 3.07 0.02 -5.38
C ALA A 36 2.49 -1.08 -4.49
N PRO A 37 3.20 -2.22 -4.31
CA PRO A 37 2.79 -3.25 -3.38
C PRO A 37 2.53 -2.64 -2.01
N SER A 38 1.42 -2.97 -1.38
CA SER A 38 1.09 -2.44 -0.05
C SER A 38 0.23 -3.42 0.74
N ALA A 39 0.52 -3.56 2.03
CA ALA A 39 -0.39 -4.09 3.03
C ALA A 39 -1.08 -2.93 3.74
N ALA A 40 -1.97 -3.19 4.67
CA ALA A 40 -2.60 -2.15 5.47
C ALA A 40 -2.80 -2.61 6.92
N VAL A 41 -2.77 -1.64 7.85
CA VAL A 41 -3.06 -1.85 9.27
C VAL A 41 -4.27 -1.01 9.66
N LEU A 42 -5.17 -1.61 10.40
CA LEU A 42 -6.35 -1.00 10.99
C LEU A 42 -6.39 -1.30 12.49
N VAL A 43 -6.70 -0.31 13.32
CA VAL A 43 -6.84 -0.50 14.77
C VAL A 43 -8.19 0.00 15.24
N THR A 44 -8.92 -0.86 15.96
CA THR A 44 -10.27 -0.57 16.44
C THR A 44 -10.48 -1.09 17.87
N THR A 45 -11.61 -0.77 18.46
CA THR A 45 -12.11 -1.38 19.69
C THR A 45 -13.56 -1.81 19.52
N ASP A 46 -14.02 -2.65 20.44
CA ASP A 46 -15.41 -3.13 20.48
C ASP A 46 -15.84 -3.84 19.19
N CYS A 47 -14.98 -4.72 18.68
CA CYS A 47 -15.21 -5.46 17.43
C CYS A 47 -15.44 -4.54 16.21
N GLY A 48 -14.59 -3.54 16.08
CA GLY A 48 -14.64 -2.60 14.95
C GLY A 48 -15.61 -1.42 15.14
N ALA A 49 -16.32 -1.35 16.26
CA ALA A 49 -17.28 -0.27 16.47
C ALA A 49 -16.65 1.11 16.63
N LYS A 50 -15.39 1.17 17.06
CA LYS A 50 -14.65 2.43 17.23
C LYS A 50 -13.27 2.33 16.57
N VAL A 51 -12.97 3.24 15.69
CA VAL A 51 -11.66 3.36 15.05
C VAL A 51 -10.71 4.07 16.01
N VAL A 52 -9.54 3.46 16.24
CA VAL A 52 -8.41 4.04 16.98
C VAL A 52 -7.39 4.58 15.99
N THR A 53 -6.94 3.74 15.05
CA THR A 53 -6.11 4.15 13.93
C THR A 53 -6.79 3.73 12.63
N ALA A 54 -7.04 4.69 11.76
CA ALA A 54 -7.67 4.44 10.47
C ALA A 54 -6.80 3.49 9.62
N LYS A 55 -7.44 2.81 8.66
CA LYS A 55 -6.74 1.91 7.74
C LYS A 55 -5.60 2.63 7.04
N THR A 56 -4.38 2.27 7.38
CA THR A 56 -3.15 2.94 6.92
C THR A 56 -2.30 1.96 6.11
N PRO A 57 -1.89 2.33 4.90
CA PRO A 57 -1.03 1.49 4.07
C PRO A 57 0.37 1.37 4.69
N VAL A 58 0.96 0.18 4.57
CA VAL A 58 2.31 -0.15 5.03
C VAL A 58 3.04 -1.00 3.97
N ASP A 59 4.36 -1.00 4.02
CA ASP A 59 5.16 -1.83 3.12
C ASP A 59 4.96 -3.32 3.45
N PRO A 60 4.75 -4.19 2.45
CA PRO A 60 4.70 -5.63 2.67
C PRO A 60 6.08 -6.21 3.03
N GLY A 61 6.10 -7.43 3.54
CA GLY A 61 7.32 -8.15 3.91
C GLY A 61 7.82 -7.90 5.34
N GLN A 62 7.28 -6.91 6.04
CA GLN A 62 7.54 -6.70 7.46
C GLN A 62 6.63 -7.58 8.34
N THR A 63 6.99 -7.75 9.60
CA THR A 63 6.15 -8.48 10.55
C THR A 63 4.93 -7.64 10.94
N ALA A 64 3.83 -8.29 11.33
CA ALA A 64 2.63 -7.63 11.82
C ALA A 64 2.94 -6.67 12.98
N MET A 65 3.73 -7.09 13.96
CA MET A 65 4.18 -6.22 15.05
C MET A 65 4.86 -4.94 14.54
N ARG A 66 5.72 -5.08 13.52
CA ARG A 66 6.46 -3.96 12.98
C ARG A 66 5.59 -3.05 12.11
N ALA A 67 4.61 -3.62 11.43
CA ALA A 67 3.64 -2.87 10.67
C ALA A 67 2.78 -2.00 11.59
N LEU A 68 2.31 -2.57 12.70
CA LEU A 68 1.58 -1.84 13.72
C LEU A 68 2.42 -0.69 14.32
N ASP A 69 3.67 -0.97 14.74
CA ASP A 69 4.60 0.01 15.34
C ASP A 69 4.94 1.19 14.40
N ARG A 70 4.71 1.06 13.09
CA ARG A 70 4.90 2.14 12.14
C ARG A 70 3.73 3.11 12.06
N VAL A 71 2.56 2.70 12.44
CA VAL A 71 1.32 3.46 12.23
C VAL A 71 0.65 3.88 13.54
N ALA A 72 1.09 3.33 14.67
CA ALA A 72 0.53 3.59 15.98
C ALA A 72 1.60 3.51 17.08
N ASP A 73 1.42 4.27 18.15
CA ASP A 73 2.22 4.11 19.37
C ASP A 73 1.79 2.84 20.08
N ILE A 74 2.72 1.92 20.32
CA ILE A 74 2.43 0.63 20.96
C ILE A 74 3.14 0.45 22.30
N GLU A 75 2.46 -0.20 23.20
CA GLU A 75 3.01 -0.73 24.44
C GLU A 75 3.02 -2.25 24.38
N THR A 76 4.09 -2.85 24.87
CA THR A 76 4.26 -4.30 24.88
C THR A 76 4.57 -4.79 26.29
N ASP A 77 4.36 -6.08 26.52
CA ASP A 77 4.83 -6.74 27.74
C ASP A 77 6.35 -6.70 27.86
N SER A 78 6.88 -7.06 29.02
CA SER A 78 8.32 -7.06 29.30
C SER A 78 9.17 -7.93 28.37
N GLY A 79 8.54 -8.85 27.65
CA GLY A 79 9.17 -9.69 26.64
C GLY A 79 9.08 -9.15 25.22
N GLY A 80 8.32 -8.07 25.01
CA GLY A 80 8.08 -7.47 23.70
C GLY A 80 7.29 -8.37 22.74
N LYS A 81 6.57 -9.35 23.28
CA LYS A 81 5.87 -10.36 22.46
C LYS A 81 4.38 -10.09 22.31
N PHE A 82 3.79 -9.46 23.33
CA PHE A 82 2.37 -9.19 23.35
C PHE A 82 2.13 -7.68 23.45
N VAL A 83 1.24 -7.17 22.60
CA VAL A 83 0.80 -5.78 22.65
C VAL A 83 -0.14 -5.63 23.83
N THR A 84 0.15 -4.69 24.72
CA THR A 84 -0.62 -4.37 25.92
C THR A 84 -1.37 -3.06 25.81
N GLY A 85 -0.92 -2.15 24.94
CA GLY A 85 -1.55 -0.88 24.65
C GLY A 85 -1.31 -0.43 23.21
N ILE A 86 -2.28 0.26 22.64
CA ILE A 86 -2.16 0.95 21.34
C ILE A 86 -2.77 2.34 21.48
N GLU A 87 -2.02 3.40 21.09
CA GLU A 87 -2.46 4.81 21.18
C GLU A 87 -2.98 5.18 22.58
N GLY A 88 -2.31 4.68 23.62
CA GLY A 88 -2.71 4.92 25.02
C GLY A 88 -3.97 4.19 25.46
N VAL A 89 -4.54 3.31 24.63
CA VAL A 89 -5.66 2.44 25.00
C VAL A 89 -5.11 1.12 25.48
N GLU A 90 -5.18 0.88 26.79
CA GLU A 90 -4.60 -0.30 27.43
C GLU A 90 -5.59 -1.48 27.49
N GLN A 91 -5.03 -2.68 27.44
CA GLN A 91 -5.78 -3.88 27.77
C GLN A 91 -6.25 -3.86 29.22
N ASN A 92 -7.29 -4.61 29.53
CA ASN A 92 -7.79 -4.75 30.90
C ASN A 92 -8.14 -6.21 31.20
N THR A 93 -7.21 -6.93 31.78
CA THR A 93 -7.38 -8.35 32.06
C THR A 93 -8.49 -8.64 33.07
N GLY A 94 -8.74 -7.72 34.02
CA GLY A 94 -9.86 -7.83 34.94
C GLY A 94 -11.24 -7.76 34.28
N LYS A 95 -11.33 -7.08 33.14
CA LYS A 95 -12.52 -7.02 32.28
C LYS A 95 -12.45 -7.99 31.11
N LYS A 96 -11.41 -8.82 31.06
CA LYS A 96 -11.16 -9.76 29.97
C LYS A 96 -10.97 -9.06 28.60
N LEU A 97 -10.46 -7.82 28.60
CA LEU A 97 -10.15 -7.07 27.39
C LEU A 97 -8.67 -7.25 27.03
N ALA A 98 -8.41 -7.68 25.80
CA ALA A 98 -7.07 -7.80 25.25
C ALA A 98 -7.02 -7.31 23.80
N TRP A 99 -5.83 -6.89 23.38
CA TRP A 99 -5.53 -6.62 22.00
C TRP A 99 -5.34 -7.94 21.25
N LEU A 100 -6.23 -8.21 20.33
CA LEU A 100 -6.20 -9.37 19.45
C LEU A 100 -6.01 -8.90 18.01
N TYR A 101 -5.35 -9.71 17.18
CA TYR A 101 -5.15 -9.32 15.80
C TYR A 101 -5.55 -10.40 14.81
N TYR A 102 -5.88 -9.95 13.63
CA TYR A 102 -6.40 -10.71 12.51
C TYR A 102 -5.62 -10.35 11.25
N VAL A 103 -5.41 -11.30 10.37
CA VAL A 103 -4.89 -11.04 9.03
C VAL A 103 -5.93 -11.51 8.02
N ASN A 104 -6.36 -10.61 7.14
CA ASN A 104 -7.42 -10.86 6.17
C ASN A 104 -8.70 -11.45 6.80
N GLY A 105 -9.08 -10.92 7.96
CA GLY A 105 -10.26 -11.33 8.71
C GLY A 105 -10.15 -12.68 9.44
N LYS A 106 -8.99 -13.30 9.47
CA LYS A 106 -8.74 -14.54 10.20
C LYS A 106 -7.96 -14.24 11.48
N PRO A 107 -8.39 -14.78 12.63
CA PRO A 107 -7.61 -14.68 13.86
C PRO A 107 -6.21 -15.22 13.64
N ALA A 108 -5.21 -14.50 14.13
CA ALA A 108 -3.83 -14.96 14.02
C ALA A 108 -3.59 -16.10 14.99
N ASP A 109 -2.92 -17.14 14.52
CA ASP A 109 -2.53 -18.33 15.29
C ASP A 109 -1.08 -18.26 15.82
N LYS A 110 -0.36 -17.19 15.45
CA LYS A 110 1.03 -16.93 15.83
C LYS A 110 1.20 -15.53 16.38
N GLY A 111 2.29 -15.31 17.10
CA GLY A 111 2.65 -13.98 17.57
C GLY A 111 2.90 -12.99 16.44
N ALA A 112 2.52 -11.74 16.62
CA ALA A 112 2.64 -10.69 15.61
C ALA A 112 4.09 -10.44 15.14
N ALA A 113 5.07 -10.79 15.96
CA ALA A 113 6.48 -10.73 15.59
C ALA A 113 6.93 -11.84 14.62
N GLU A 114 6.10 -12.86 14.40
CA GLU A 114 6.42 -14.03 13.56
C GLU A 114 5.70 -14.00 12.21
N VAL A 115 4.53 -13.33 12.14
CA VAL A 115 3.71 -13.25 10.93
C VAL A 115 4.21 -12.11 10.06
N LYS A 116 4.56 -12.40 8.81
CA LYS A 116 4.92 -11.40 7.80
C LYS A 116 3.72 -11.08 6.92
N LEU A 117 3.48 -9.81 6.71
CA LEU A 117 2.43 -9.34 5.81
C LEU A 117 2.86 -9.46 4.35
N ALA A 118 2.02 -10.03 3.52
CA ALA A 118 2.17 -10.05 2.07
C ALA A 118 1.54 -8.80 1.43
N ASP A 119 1.78 -8.62 0.13
CA ASP A 119 1.08 -7.60 -0.65
C ASP A 119 -0.43 -7.87 -0.65
N GLY A 120 -1.22 -6.85 -0.39
CA GLY A 120 -2.66 -6.93 -0.27
C GLY A 120 -3.21 -7.37 1.09
N ASP A 121 -2.33 -7.77 2.04
CA ASP A 121 -2.80 -8.15 3.37
C ASP A 121 -3.36 -6.96 4.15
N VAL A 122 -4.43 -7.23 4.89
CA VAL A 122 -5.01 -6.32 5.86
C VAL A 122 -4.84 -6.90 7.25
N GLU A 123 -4.02 -6.24 8.05
CA GLU A 123 -3.85 -6.50 9.47
C GLU A 123 -4.85 -5.67 10.25
N TRP A 124 -5.63 -6.32 11.09
CA TRP A 124 -6.63 -5.67 11.92
C TRP A 124 -6.40 -5.99 13.38
N TRP A 125 -6.18 -4.98 14.22
CA TRP A 125 -6.09 -5.05 15.66
C TRP A 125 -7.38 -4.57 16.29
N ASP A 126 -7.89 -5.31 17.26
CA ASP A 126 -9.10 -4.91 18.00
C ASP A 126 -8.98 -5.22 19.48
N LEU A 127 -9.33 -4.23 20.31
CA LEU A 127 -9.47 -4.41 21.74
C LEU A 127 -10.89 -4.84 22.07
N HIS A 128 -11.06 -6.09 22.40
CA HIS A 128 -12.36 -6.62 22.83
C HIS A 128 -12.22 -7.71 23.87
N ASN A 129 -13.35 -8.18 24.36
CA ASN A 129 -13.40 -9.29 25.31
C ASN A 129 -13.03 -10.59 24.59
N TRP A 130 -11.93 -11.23 25.00
CA TRP A 130 -11.41 -12.45 24.36
C TRP A 130 -12.32 -13.68 24.47
N GLU A 131 -13.38 -13.64 25.30
CA GLU A 131 -14.42 -14.68 25.33
C GLU A 131 -15.51 -14.45 24.27
N LYS A 132 -15.46 -13.34 23.56
CA LYS A 132 -16.39 -13.00 22.48
C LYS A 132 -15.65 -13.00 21.16
N GLU A 133 -16.19 -13.70 20.18
CA GLU A 133 -15.67 -13.63 18.83
C GLU A 133 -16.21 -12.39 18.12
N CYS A 134 -15.32 -11.63 17.52
CA CYS A 134 -15.70 -10.59 16.56
C CYS A 134 -16.02 -11.21 15.19
N ALA A 135 -16.75 -10.49 14.38
CA ALA A 135 -16.91 -10.87 12.98
C ALA A 135 -15.53 -11.02 12.32
N SER A 136 -15.35 -12.06 11.51
CA SER A 136 -14.07 -12.41 10.88
C SER A 136 -13.66 -11.49 9.73
N VAL A 137 -14.32 -10.36 9.57
CA VAL A 137 -14.03 -9.37 8.52
C VAL A 137 -13.70 -8.06 9.21
N PRO A 138 -12.56 -7.42 8.89
CA PRO A 138 -12.28 -6.10 9.42
C PRO A 138 -13.41 -5.15 9.00
N PRO A 139 -13.84 -4.24 9.86
CA PRO A 139 -14.79 -3.21 9.48
C PRO A 139 -14.20 -2.39 8.33
N ASP A 140 -15.03 -2.01 7.38
CA ASP A 140 -14.64 -1.06 6.34
C ASP A 140 -14.46 0.31 7.03
N ALA A 141 -13.25 0.54 7.54
CA ALA A 141 -12.88 1.85 8.02
C ALA A 141 -12.40 2.65 6.81
N GLU A 142 -13.27 3.50 6.32
CA GLU A 142 -12.94 4.58 5.39
C GLU A 142 -12.24 5.73 6.12
#